data_305c6f306275c9e815fa14e4fcc413c9
#
_entry.id   305c6f306275c9e815fa14e4fcc413c9
#
_cell.length_a   1.000
_cell.length_b   1.000
_cell.length_c   1.000
_cell.angle_alpha   90.00
_cell.angle_beta   90.00
_cell.angle_gamma   90.00
#
_symmetry.space_group_name_H-M   'P 1'
#
loop_
_entity.id
_entity.type
_entity.pdbx_description
1 polymer ?
#
loop_
_entity_poly.entity_id
_entity_poly.type
_entity_poly.pdbx_seq_one_letter_code
_entity_poly.pdbx_strand_id
1 'polypeptide(L)'
;FNPFAAGCANPGIPVDVSGNKLPQSPELSYSIGLNQDFIGENGTTRARLAYRYMSEREGTVYNQPHLQIPEHKFFDATVTYRPNDGNWFVRLEAKNLADDRYIGSWYLASGLQGGNKFATVTDPRTWGISFGTSF
;
A
#
# COMPACT_ATOMS: atom_id res chain seq x y z
N PHE A 1 -14.72 -17.89 -20.31
CA PHE A 1 -13.86 -17.37 -21.39
C PHE A 1 -12.42 -17.81 -21.15
N ASN A 2 -11.82 -18.52 -22.06
CA ASN A 2 -10.41 -18.87 -22.02
C ASN A 2 -9.67 -18.06 -23.11
N PRO A 3 -9.05 -16.92 -22.78
CA PRO A 3 -8.37 -16.08 -23.77
C PRO A 3 -7.20 -16.78 -24.48
N PHE A 4 -6.80 -17.96 -23.98
CA PHE A 4 -5.68 -18.74 -24.49
C PHE A 4 -6.12 -19.94 -25.33
N ALA A 5 -7.43 -20.20 -25.46
CA ALA A 5 -7.95 -21.31 -26.27
C ALA A 5 -7.93 -21.01 -27.77
N ALA A 6 -7.79 -19.77 -28.19
CA ALA A 6 -7.61 -19.37 -29.56
C ALA A 6 -6.12 -19.30 -29.86
N GLY A 7 -5.60 -20.14 -30.74
CA GLY A 7 -4.20 -20.09 -31.16
C GLY A 7 -3.79 -18.70 -31.63
N CYS A 8 -2.49 -18.42 -31.64
CA CYS A 8 -1.87 -17.11 -31.93
C CYS A 8 -2.27 -16.45 -33.27
N ALA A 9 -3.07 -17.11 -34.10
CA ALA A 9 -3.55 -16.62 -35.38
C ALA A 9 -4.96 -15.99 -35.35
N ASN A 10 -5.63 -15.99 -34.19
CA ASN A 10 -6.97 -15.43 -34.11
C ASN A 10 -6.87 -13.99 -33.59
N PRO A 11 -7.29 -12.97 -34.36
CA PRO A 11 -7.43 -11.63 -33.83
C PRO A 11 -8.35 -11.75 -32.61
N GLY A 12 -7.86 -11.34 -31.44
CA GLY A 12 -8.56 -11.55 -30.16
C GLY A 12 -10.03 -11.16 -30.27
N ILE A 13 -10.93 -11.99 -29.73
CA ILE A 13 -12.35 -11.66 -29.68
C ILE A 13 -12.48 -10.41 -28.81
N PRO A 14 -13.07 -9.32 -29.30
CA PRO A 14 -13.29 -8.13 -28.50
C PRO A 14 -14.10 -8.50 -27.25
N VAL A 15 -13.62 -8.11 -26.09
CA VAL A 15 -14.34 -8.26 -24.82
C VAL A 15 -14.95 -6.93 -24.48
N ASP A 16 -16.26 -6.90 -24.33
CA ASP A 16 -16.96 -5.72 -23.84
C ASP A 16 -16.66 -5.56 -22.35
N VAL A 17 -16.08 -4.45 -22.00
CA VAL A 17 -15.76 -4.06 -20.61
C VAL A 17 -16.60 -2.87 -20.15
N SER A 18 -17.65 -2.50 -20.91
CA SER A 18 -18.57 -1.43 -20.56
C SER A 18 -19.22 -1.71 -19.22
N GLY A 19 -19.25 -0.71 -18.35
CA GLY A 19 -19.80 -0.84 -17.00
C GLY A 19 -18.88 -1.49 -15.97
N ASN A 20 -17.69 -1.97 -16.38
CA ASN A 20 -16.72 -2.48 -15.44
C ASN A 20 -16.08 -1.36 -14.62
N LYS A 21 -15.76 -1.66 -13.36
CA LYS A 21 -14.99 -0.76 -12.49
C LYS A 21 -13.57 -0.61 -13.02
N LEU A 22 -13.01 0.57 -12.85
CA LEU A 22 -11.61 0.82 -13.20
C LEU A 22 -10.67 0.00 -12.31
N PRO A 23 -9.62 -0.63 -12.88
CA PRO A 23 -8.64 -1.34 -12.10
C PRO A 23 -7.85 -0.39 -11.20
N GLN A 24 -7.41 -0.90 -10.04
CA GLN A 24 -6.62 -0.18 -9.04
C GLN A 24 -7.29 1.11 -8.50
N SER A 25 -8.59 1.28 -8.73
CA SER A 25 -9.36 2.45 -8.30
C SER A 25 -10.30 2.06 -7.14
N PRO A 26 -9.91 2.29 -5.89
CA PRO A 26 -10.80 2.05 -4.75
C PRO A 26 -11.92 3.09 -4.72
N GLU A 27 -13.12 2.68 -4.30
CA GLU A 27 -14.26 3.61 -4.14
C GLU A 27 -14.06 4.55 -2.95
N LEU A 28 -13.36 4.10 -1.93
CA LEU A 28 -13.07 4.88 -0.74
C LEU A 28 -11.63 4.69 -0.30
N SER A 29 -10.92 5.79 -0.10
CA SER A 29 -9.63 5.80 0.58
C SER A 29 -9.53 7.02 1.48
N TYR A 30 -8.97 6.83 2.67
CA TYR A 30 -8.73 7.94 3.60
C TYR A 30 -7.55 7.65 4.50
N SER A 31 -7.00 8.71 5.09
CA SER A 31 -6.00 8.62 6.14
C SER A 31 -6.34 9.56 7.30
N ILE A 32 -6.12 9.08 8.51
CA ILE A 32 -6.30 9.83 9.74
C ILE A 32 -4.98 9.82 10.49
N GLY A 33 -4.55 10.99 10.96
CA GLY A 33 -3.31 11.13 11.72
C GLY A 33 -3.56 11.86 13.03
N LEU A 34 -3.02 11.31 14.12
CA LEU A 34 -2.96 11.95 15.43
C LEU A 34 -1.52 12.34 15.70
N ASN A 35 -1.30 13.57 16.14
CA ASN A 35 0.00 14.06 16.56
C ASN A 35 -0.12 14.60 17.97
N GLN A 36 0.83 14.24 18.84
CA GLN A 36 0.93 14.73 20.20
C GLN A 36 2.36 15.17 20.47
N ASP A 37 2.52 16.40 20.93
CA ASP A 37 3.79 16.95 21.37
C ASP A 37 3.84 16.93 22.91
N PHE A 38 4.93 16.37 23.42
CA PHE A 38 5.28 16.36 24.84
C PHE A 38 6.48 17.27 25.02
N ILE A 39 6.24 18.44 25.63
CA ILE A 39 7.28 19.45 25.87
C ILE A 39 7.85 19.20 27.26
N GLY A 40 9.14 18.87 27.34
CA GLY A 40 9.88 18.67 28.56
C GLY A 40 10.99 19.71 28.74
N GLU A 41 11.61 19.73 29.94
CA GLU A 41 12.70 20.65 30.26
C GLU A 41 13.93 20.47 29.34
N ASN A 42 14.19 19.24 28.90
CA ASN A 42 15.39 18.89 28.11
C ASN A 42 15.10 18.76 26.60
N GLY A 43 13.86 18.84 26.17
CA GLY A 43 13.52 18.67 24.76
C GLY A 43 12.05 18.37 24.51
N THR A 44 11.71 18.25 23.25
CA THR A 44 10.35 17.95 22.78
C THR A 44 10.29 16.57 22.16
N THR A 45 9.34 15.76 22.62
CA THR A 45 9.02 14.46 22.01
C THR A 45 7.72 14.60 21.25
N ARG A 46 7.76 14.36 19.95
CA ARG A 46 6.57 14.29 19.08
C ARG A 46 6.23 12.84 18.79
N ALA A 47 5.05 12.42 19.20
CA ALA A 47 4.46 11.15 18.82
C ALA A 47 3.43 11.36 17.71
N ARG A 48 3.45 10.49 16.71
CA ARG A 48 2.47 10.46 15.62
C ARG A 48 1.97 9.03 15.43
N LEU A 49 0.66 8.90 15.33
CA LEU A 49 -0.02 7.67 14.89
C LEU A 49 -0.81 8.00 13.62
N ALA A 50 -0.67 7.18 12.59
CA ALA A 50 -1.39 7.33 11.35
C ALA A 50 -2.12 6.03 11.00
N TYR A 51 -3.37 6.16 10.59
CA TYR A 51 -4.20 5.09 10.05
C TYR A 51 -4.53 5.39 8.61
N ARG A 52 -4.36 4.39 7.72
CA ARG A 52 -4.73 4.47 6.32
C ARG A 52 -5.68 3.33 5.99
N TYR A 53 -6.75 3.67 5.32
CA TYR A 53 -7.74 2.74 4.80
C TYR A 53 -7.86 2.88 3.28
N MET A 54 -8.06 1.76 2.63
CA MET A 54 -8.38 1.68 1.21
C MET A 54 -9.36 0.54 1.02
N SER A 55 -10.52 0.81 0.39
CA SER A 55 -11.52 -0.20 0.10
C SER A 55 -11.02 -1.23 -0.91
N GLU A 56 -11.74 -2.33 -1.04
CA GLU A 56 -11.52 -3.30 -2.10
C GLU A 56 -11.57 -2.63 -3.48
N ARG A 57 -10.86 -3.20 -4.43
CA ARG A 57 -10.77 -2.69 -5.80
C ARG A 57 -10.52 -3.80 -6.80
N GLU A 58 -10.84 -3.55 -8.04
CA GLU A 58 -10.57 -4.48 -9.11
C GLU A 58 -9.07 -4.51 -9.47
N GLY A 59 -8.52 -5.70 -9.65
CA GLY A 59 -7.13 -5.86 -10.06
C GLY A 59 -6.90 -5.74 -11.56
N THR A 60 -7.97 -5.92 -12.35
CA THR A 60 -7.92 -5.89 -13.82
C THR A 60 -9.18 -5.26 -14.41
N VAL A 61 -9.11 -4.82 -15.66
CA VAL A 61 -10.25 -4.25 -16.40
C VAL A 61 -11.40 -5.25 -16.62
N TYR A 62 -11.15 -6.55 -16.43
CA TYR A 62 -12.15 -7.59 -16.65
C TYR A 62 -13.02 -7.88 -15.43
N ASN A 63 -12.79 -7.23 -14.30
CA ASN A 63 -13.52 -7.37 -13.04
C ASN A 63 -13.74 -8.83 -12.62
N GLN A 64 -12.70 -9.63 -12.68
CA GLN A 64 -12.76 -11.05 -12.35
C GLN A 64 -12.65 -11.24 -10.82
N PRO A 65 -13.60 -11.92 -10.15
CA PRO A 65 -13.64 -12.02 -8.69
C PRO A 65 -12.34 -12.57 -8.06
N HIS A 66 -11.65 -13.47 -8.75
CA HIS A 66 -10.40 -14.06 -8.26
C HIS A 66 -9.15 -13.17 -8.47
N LEU A 67 -9.32 -11.99 -9.05
CA LEU A 67 -8.30 -10.96 -9.22
C LEU A 67 -8.65 -9.69 -8.46
N GLN A 68 -9.69 -9.73 -7.66
CA GLN A 68 -10.05 -8.63 -6.78
C GLN A 68 -8.99 -8.44 -5.71
N ILE A 69 -8.70 -7.19 -5.37
CA ILE A 69 -7.76 -6.80 -4.35
C ILE A 69 -8.58 -6.41 -3.12
N PRO A 70 -8.41 -7.11 -1.97
CA PRO A 70 -9.20 -6.84 -0.79
C PRO A 70 -8.91 -5.46 -0.20
N GLU A 71 -9.69 -5.06 0.78
CA GLU A 71 -9.44 -3.81 1.52
C GLU A 71 -8.08 -3.85 2.24
N HIS A 72 -7.44 -2.69 2.36
CA HIS A 72 -6.18 -2.53 3.07
C HIS A 72 -6.34 -1.60 4.27
N LYS A 73 -5.72 -1.99 5.39
CA LYS A 73 -5.69 -1.23 6.65
C LYS A 73 -4.26 -1.17 7.16
N PHE A 74 -3.70 0.00 7.31
CA PHE A 74 -2.35 0.17 7.82
C PHE A 74 -2.32 1.12 9.01
N PHE A 75 -1.56 0.75 10.01
CA PHE A 75 -1.22 1.58 11.15
C PHE A 75 0.27 1.86 11.14
N ASP A 76 0.63 3.12 11.16
CA ASP A 76 2.01 3.58 11.21
C ASP A 76 2.21 4.45 12.45
N ALA A 77 3.34 4.31 13.12
CA ALA A 77 3.71 5.14 14.26
C ALA A 77 5.10 5.75 14.09
N THR A 78 5.26 6.95 14.59
CA THR A 78 6.56 7.64 14.61
C THR A 78 6.71 8.38 15.94
N VAL A 79 7.89 8.28 16.55
CA VAL A 79 8.28 9.06 17.72
C VAL A 79 9.56 9.80 17.39
N THR A 80 9.56 11.12 17.54
CA THR A 80 10.72 11.97 17.27
C THR A 80 11.06 12.75 18.53
N TYR A 81 12.29 12.65 19.00
CA TYR A 81 12.83 13.48 20.07
C TYR A 81 13.79 14.53 19.52
N ARG A 82 13.67 15.76 20.03
CA ARG A 82 14.55 16.90 19.75
C ARG A 82 14.90 17.59 21.07
N PRO A 83 16.18 17.70 21.44
CA PRO A 83 16.60 18.47 22.62
C PRO A 83 16.40 19.98 22.38
N ASN A 84 16.24 20.74 23.47
CA ASN A 84 16.03 22.19 23.38
C ASN A 84 17.31 22.94 22.96
N ASP A 85 18.46 22.42 23.30
CA ASP A 85 19.79 23.02 23.10
C ASP A 85 20.60 22.34 21.99
N GLY A 86 20.01 21.37 21.31
CA GLY A 86 20.71 20.56 20.34
C GLY A 86 20.17 20.72 18.90
N ASN A 87 21.09 20.75 17.97
CA ASN A 87 20.76 20.77 16.54
C ASN A 87 20.57 19.36 15.96
N TRP A 88 20.10 18.40 16.79
CA TRP A 88 19.95 17.02 16.40
C TRP A 88 18.57 16.47 16.76
N PHE A 89 18.21 15.38 16.14
CA PHE A 89 17.02 14.61 16.51
C PHE A 89 17.25 13.12 16.36
N VAL A 90 16.48 12.36 17.11
CA VAL A 90 16.31 10.90 16.90
C VAL A 90 14.86 10.64 16.58
N ARG A 91 14.63 9.80 15.57
CA ARG A 91 13.32 9.35 15.18
C ARG A 91 13.27 7.82 15.16
N LEU A 92 12.27 7.29 15.82
CA LEU A 92 11.85 5.88 15.72
C LEU A 92 10.59 5.84 14.87
N GLU A 93 10.54 4.93 13.91
CA GLU A 93 9.35 4.72 13.08
C GLU A 93 9.00 3.24 13.01
N ALA A 94 7.71 2.97 12.98
CA ALA A 94 7.16 1.65 12.73
C ALA A 94 6.08 1.78 11.66
N LYS A 95 6.20 1.01 10.59
CA LYS A 95 5.20 0.92 9.52
C LYS A 95 4.51 -0.42 9.57
N ASN A 96 3.23 -0.42 9.25
CA ASN A 96 2.39 -1.60 9.28
C ASN A 96 2.44 -2.32 10.63
N LEU A 97 2.07 -1.62 11.71
CA LEU A 97 2.11 -2.13 13.09
C LEU A 97 1.31 -3.43 13.29
N ALA A 98 0.23 -3.61 12.53
CA ALA A 98 -0.60 -4.82 12.58
C ALA A 98 0.09 -6.04 11.94
N ASP A 99 1.15 -5.82 11.12
CA ASP A 99 1.83 -6.85 10.31
C ASP A 99 0.90 -7.55 9.31
N ASP A 100 -0.14 -6.86 8.87
CA ASP A 100 -1.06 -7.38 7.86
C ASP A 100 -0.42 -7.35 6.48
N ARG A 101 -0.61 -8.42 5.72
CA ARG A 101 -0.10 -8.53 4.36
C ARG A 101 -1.25 -8.65 3.39
N TYR A 102 -1.27 -7.76 2.42
CA TYR A 102 -2.30 -7.67 1.41
C TYR A 102 -1.73 -7.88 0.02
N ILE A 103 -2.58 -8.31 -0.89
CA ILE A 103 -2.25 -8.28 -2.32
C ILE A 103 -2.27 -6.81 -2.77
N GLY A 104 -1.12 -6.30 -3.20
CA GLY A 104 -0.98 -4.92 -3.67
C GLY A 104 -1.44 -4.74 -5.11
N SER A 105 -1.10 -5.69 -5.98
CA SER A 105 -1.50 -5.69 -7.39
C SER A 105 -1.46 -7.08 -7.99
N TRP A 106 -2.16 -7.26 -9.12
CA TRP A 106 -2.09 -8.43 -9.96
C TRP A 106 -1.37 -8.10 -11.28
N TYR A 107 -0.57 -9.03 -11.73
CA TYR A 107 0.00 -9.04 -13.07
C TYR A 107 -0.39 -10.34 -13.78
N LEU A 108 -1.01 -10.20 -14.95
CA LEU A 108 -1.37 -11.31 -15.82
C LEU A 108 -0.35 -11.39 -16.92
N ALA A 109 0.43 -12.47 -16.95
CA ALA A 109 1.35 -12.72 -18.04
C ALA A 109 0.58 -13.05 -19.33
N SER A 110 1.14 -12.67 -20.47
CA SER A 110 0.59 -13.01 -21.78
C SER A 110 0.57 -14.53 -22.01
N GLY A 111 -0.22 -14.97 -22.98
CA GLY A 111 -0.24 -16.38 -23.39
C GLY A 111 1.13 -16.92 -23.79
N LEU A 112 1.99 -16.05 -24.36
CA LEU A 112 3.39 -16.38 -24.71
C LEU A 112 4.26 -16.69 -23.46
N GLN A 113 3.87 -16.17 -22.31
CA GLN A 113 4.53 -16.37 -21.01
C GLN A 113 3.80 -17.43 -20.16
N GLY A 114 2.99 -18.28 -20.77
CA GLY A 114 2.26 -19.36 -20.12
C GLY A 114 1.00 -18.94 -19.37
N GLY A 115 0.54 -17.69 -19.51
CA GLY A 115 -0.69 -17.19 -18.88
C GLY A 115 -0.66 -17.18 -17.34
N ASN A 116 0.52 -17.14 -16.75
CA ASN A 116 0.68 -17.16 -15.29
C ASN A 116 0.14 -15.90 -14.65
N LYS A 117 -0.30 -16.03 -13.39
CA LYS A 117 -0.72 -14.92 -12.54
C LYS A 117 0.35 -14.65 -11.50
N PHE A 118 0.69 -13.40 -11.33
CA PHE A 118 1.61 -12.94 -10.30
C PHE A 118 0.91 -11.90 -9.43
N ALA A 119 1.17 -11.97 -8.14
CA ALA A 119 0.71 -10.96 -7.19
C ALA A 119 1.92 -10.27 -6.55
N THR A 120 1.85 -8.97 -6.37
CA THR A 120 2.70 -8.28 -5.42
C THR A 120 2.05 -8.31 -4.05
N VAL A 121 2.85 -8.43 -2.99
CA VAL A 121 2.37 -8.39 -1.63
C VAL A 121 2.93 -7.13 -0.97
N THR A 122 2.13 -6.51 -0.10
CA THR A 122 2.56 -5.33 0.66
C THR A 122 3.69 -5.69 1.63
N ASP A 123 4.48 -4.67 2.01
CA ASP A 123 5.57 -4.86 2.95
C ASP A 123 5.08 -5.32 4.32
N PRO A 124 5.83 -6.19 5.00
CA PRO A 124 5.56 -6.57 6.38
C PRO A 124 5.77 -5.38 7.33
N ARG A 125 5.53 -5.58 8.61
CA ARG A 125 5.91 -4.61 9.64
C ARG A 125 7.40 -4.32 9.57
N THR A 126 7.75 -3.04 9.49
CA THR A 126 9.13 -2.58 9.46
C THR A 126 9.37 -1.57 10.57
N TRP A 127 10.59 -1.59 11.10
CA TRP A 127 11.07 -0.66 12.10
C TRP A 127 12.25 0.12 11.52
N GLY A 128 12.29 1.39 11.82
CA GLY A 128 13.39 2.25 11.42
C GLY A 128 13.84 3.16 12.56
N ILE A 129 15.12 3.49 12.56
CA ILE A 129 15.70 4.54 13.39
C ILE A 129 16.43 5.51 12.48
N SER A 130 16.21 6.79 12.70
CA SER A 130 16.89 7.87 11.98
C SER A 130 17.51 8.83 12.98
N PHE A 131 18.72 9.27 12.68
CA PHE A 131 19.41 10.34 13.37
C PHE A 131 19.71 11.46 12.38
N GLY A 132 19.48 12.70 12.76
CA GLY A 132 19.79 13.86 11.93
C GLY A 132 20.29 15.02 12.75
N THR A 133 21.10 15.87 12.11
CA THR A 133 21.63 17.10 12.70
C THR A 133 21.51 18.25 11.70
N SER A 134 21.28 19.44 12.21
CA SER A 134 21.32 20.70 11.42
C SER A 134 22.55 21.49 11.84
N PHE A 135 23.24 22.05 10.87
CA PHE A 135 24.43 22.87 11.06
C PHE A 135 24.07 24.36 10.91
#